data_221e1d3c619de04c7555b6af6ea09209
#
_entry.id   221e1d3c619de04c7555b6af6ea09209
#
_cell.length_a   1.000
_cell.length_b   1.000
_cell.length_c   1.000
_cell.angle_alpha   90.00
_cell.angle_beta   90.00
_cell.angle_gamma   90.00
#
_symmetry.space_group_name_H-M   'P 1'
#
loop_
_entity.id
_entity.type
_entity.pdbx_description
1 polymer ?
#
loop_
_entity_poly.entity_id
_entity_poly.type
_entity_poly.pdbx_seq_one_letter_code
_entity_poly.pdbx_strand_id
1 'polypeptide(L)'
;QQLLHRMHTGITPEVDAGTQRRFDDGHRFEALARGLAEELIGDDLAPIVGTEGELSASFDGITFMGDTVWEHKTLGEALRYTPWDEGNGDHLPKHYRAQMEHQLMVSGAERVLFSATRWADDGTLIEARHCWYEPDAELRAQIIAGWQQFAADLAAYTPPALAEPAKAAPMESLPAVAVRLDGALTVAGNLPTFAEALKAFIGKIPAKPATDDEFATVDAACKALKKAEEALDQAEAGALASITDVEAMRRAVADCRKLARDTRLAAEKLVDRRKTEMREQAVAAAR
;
A
#
# COMPACT_ATOMS: atom_id res chain seq x y z
N GLN A 1 -2.74 -13.95 -12.29
CA GLN A 1 -3.13 -12.89 -13.26
C GLN A 1 -2.38 -11.57 -13.02
N GLN A 2 -2.24 -11.07 -11.79
CA GLN A 2 -1.53 -9.81 -11.51
C GLN A 2 -0.06 -9.85 -11.95
N LEU A 3 0.65 -10.97 -11.71
CA LEU A 3 2.05 -11.12 -12.13
C LEU A 3 2.18 -11.15 -13.66
N LEU A 4 1.29 -11.87 -14.37
CA LEU A 4 1.24 -11.89 -15.83
C LEU A 4 1.04 -10.48 -16.40
N HIS A 5 0.12 -9.72 -15.82
CA HIS A 5 -0.13 -8.34 -16.23
C HIS A 5 1.09 -7.45 -16.05
N ARG A 6 1.77 -7.53 -14.89
CA ARG A 6 3.00 -6.78 -14.62
C ARG A 6 4.12 -7.12 -15.61
N MET A 7 4.35 -8.43 -15.82
CA MET A 7 5.41 -8.88 -16.72
C MET A 7 5.12 -8.50 -18.18
N HIS A 8 3.85 -8.56 -18.60
CA HIS A 8 3.46 -8.21 -19.96
C HIS A 8 3.50 -6.69 -20.22
N THR A 9 3.06 -5.88 -19.27
CA THR A 9 2.92 -4.42 -19.43
C THR A 9 4.12 -3.63 -18.94
N GLY A 10 4.96 -4.21 -18.09
CA GLY A 10 6.04 -3.50 -17.39
C GLY A 10 5.54 -2.55 -16.29
N ILE A 11 4.24 -2.47 -16.05
CA ILE A 11 3.66 -1.56 -15.04
C ILE A 11 3.77 -2.18 -13.67
N THR A 12 4.52 -1.54 -12.78
CA THR A 12 4.61 -1.92 -11.36
C THR A 12 3.67 -1.02 -10.55
N PRO A 13 2.77 -1.58 -9.73
CA PRO A 13 1.93 -0.78 -8.85
C PRO A 13 2.77 0.06 -7.88
N GLU A 14 2.29 1.25 -7.55
CA GLU A 14 2.88 2.05 -6.49
C GLU A 14 2.78 1.32 -5.15
N VAL A 15 3.86 1.39 -4.38
CA VAL A 15 3.94 0.81 -3.03
C VAL A 15 3.37 1.84 -2.05
N ASP A 16 2.34 1.46 -1.31
CA ASP A 16 1.79 2.33 -0.25
C ASP A 16 2.76 2.45 0.94
N ALA A 17 2.61 3.53 1.72
CA ALA A 17 3.51 3.83 2.83
C ALA A 17 3.52 2.76 3.94
N GLY A 18 2.46 1.97 4.09
CA GLY A 18 2.41 0.86 5.04
C GLY A 18 3.21 -0.34 4.56
N THR A 19 3.14 -0.65 3.28
CA THR A 19 3.93 -1.70 2.65
C THR A 19 5.41 -1.32 2.61
N GLN A 20 5.74 -0.04 2.32
CA GLN A 20 7.12 0.45 2.35
C GLN A 20 7.74 0.29 3.74
N ARG A 21 7.03 0.68 4.80
CA ARG A 21 7.52 0.46 6.18
C ARG A 21 7.82 -1.01 6.49
N ARG A 22 6.97 -1.93 6.04
CA ARG A 22 7.24 -3.38 6.22
C ARG A 22 8.49 -3.84 5.49
N PHE A 23 8.79 -3.27 4.32
CA PHE A 23 10.02 -3.56 3.60
C PHE A 23 11.25 -3.00 4.34
N ASP A 24 11.15 -1.76 4.83
CA ASP A 24 12.23 -1.11 5.58
C ASP A 24 12.53 -1.87 6.89
N ASP A 25 11.49 -2.31 7.62
CA ASP A 25 11.63 -3.15 8.81
C ASP A 25 12.27 -4.51 8.46
N GLY A 26 11.86 -5.13 7.34
CA GLY A 26 12.43 -6.38 6.84
C GLY A 26 13.95 -6.26 6.61
N HIS A 27 14.38 -5.26 5.87
CA HIS A 27 15.80 -4.99 5.60
C HIS A 27 16.59 -4.69 6.88
N ARG A 28 15.99 -3.93 7.82
CA ARG A 28 16.62 -3.65 9.11
C ARG A 28 16.86 -4.93 9.90
N PHE A 29 15.88 -5.81 10.00
CA PHE A 29 15.99 -7.06 10.74
C PHE A 29 16.94 -8.06 10.07
N GLU A 30 16.96 -8.10 8.75
CA GLU A 30 17.95 -8.85 7.97
C GLU A 30 19.37 -8.41 8.30
N ALA A 31 19.64 -7.08 8.29
CA ALA A 31 20.95 -6.55 8.63
C ALA A 31 21.39 -6.90 10.06
N LEU A 32 20.45 -6.92 11.03
CA LEU A 32 20.75 -7.33 12.41
C LEU A 32 20.97 -8.85 12.53
N ALA A 33 20.31 -9.66 11.73
CA ALA A 33 20.39 -11.11 11.78
C ALA A 33 21.62 -11.68 11.06
N ARG A 34 22.25 -10.90 10.17
CA ARG A 34 23.38 -11.37 9.34
C ARG A 34 24.54 -11.90 10.18
N GLY A 35 24.97 -11.16 11.21
CA GLY A 35 26.06 -11.61 12.07
C GLY A 35 25.77 -12.94 12.77
N LEU A 36 24.52 -13.22 13.13
CA LEU A 36 24.12 -14.53 13.69
C LEU A 36 24.23 -15.64 12.65
N ALA A 37 23.87 -15.36 11.40
CA ALA A 37 23.98 -16.31 10.31
C ALA A 37 25.45 -16.60 9.95
N GLU A 38 26.29 -15.58 9.93
CA GLU A 38 27.75 -15.70 9.70
C GLU A 38 28.42 -16.56 10.77
N GLU A 39 28.02 -16.41 12.03
CA GLU A 39 28.50 -17.27 13.13
C GLU A 39 28.08 -18.73 12.93
N LEU A 40 26.84 -19.00 12.45
CA LEU A 40 26.34 -20.35 12.22
C LEU A 40 26.99 -21.02 11.02
N ILE A 41 27.25 -20.26 9.95
CA ILE A 41 27.87 -20.77 8.71
C ILE A 41 29.40 -20.86 8.88
N GLY A 42 30.00 -19.93 9.61
CA GLY A 42 31.45 -19.81 9.79
C GLY A 42 32.13 -19.09 8.63
N ASP A 43 31.38 -18.28 7.85
CA ASP A 43 31.89 -17.49 6.71
C ASP A 43 31.10 -16.19 6.60
N ASP A 44 31.68 -15.18 5.93
CA ASP A 44 31.04 -13.90 5.66
C ASP A 44 29.96 -14.05 4.58
N LEU A 45 28.89 -13.25 4.72
CA LEU A 45 27.73 -13.27 3.82
C LEU A 45 27.57 -11.96 3.06
N ALA A 46 27.52 -12.04 1.73
CA ALA A 46 27.28 -10.92 0.85
C ALA A 46 25.84 -10.93 0.30
N PRO A 47 25.05 -9.86 0.45
CA PRO A 47 23.76 -9.75 -0.23
C PRO A 47 24.00 -9.44 -1.72
N ILE A 48 23.48 -10.29 -2.58
CA ILE A 48 23.63 -10.13 -4.03
C ILE A 48 22.35 -10.54 -4.77
N VAL A 49 22.27 -10.17 -6.03
CA VAL A 49 21.32 -10.71 -7.00
C VAL A 49 22.07 -11.57 -7.99
N GLY A 50 21.68 -12.85 -8.09
CA GLY A 50 22.22 -13.78 -9.06
C GLY A 50 21.28 -14.00 -10.24
N THR A 51 21.85 -14.47 -11.36
CA THR A 51 21.09 -14.88 -12.55
C THR A 51 21.65 -16.17 -13.12
N GLU A 52 20.75 -17.05 -13.57
CA GLU A 52 21.09 -18.28 -14.31
C GLU A 52 20.09 -18.43 -15.46
N GLY A 53 20.59 -18.22 -16.70
CA GLY A 53 19.71 -18.14 -17.86
C GLY A 53 18.68 -17.03 -17.75
N GLU A 54 17.41 -17.39 -17.82
CA GLU A 54 16.26 -16.46 -17.65
C GLU A 54 15.79 -16.33 -16.20
N LEU A 55 16.40 -17.06 -15.28
CA LEU A 55 16.05 -17.01 -13.86
C LEU A 55 16.89 -15.97 -13.14
N SER A 56 16.30 -15.36 -12.13
CA SER A 56 17.01 -14.46 -11.22
C SER A 56 16.52 -14.65 -9.79
N ALA A 57 17.42 -14.50 -8.84
CA ALA A 57 17.09 -14.53 -7.40
C ALA A 57 17.91 -13.48 -6.65
N SER A 58 17.31 -12.86 -5.65
CA SER A 58 18.02 -12.11 -4.62
C SER A 58 18.33 -13.05 -3.46
N PHE A 59 19.50 -12.87 -2.88
CA PHE A 59 19.97 -13.59 -1.71
C PHE A 59 20.17 -12.60 -0.59
N ASP A 60 19.63 -12.88 0.59
CA ASP A 60 19.90 -12.08 1.79
C ASP A 60 21.36 -12.21 2.19
N GLY A 61 21.98 -13.34 1.85
CA GLY A 61 23.41 -13.57 1.89
C GLY A 61 23.85 -14.81 1.11
N ILE A 62 25.06 -14.78 0.60
CA ILE A 62 25.75 -15.94 0.02
C ILE A 62 27.21 -15.90 0.43
N THR A 63 27.81 -17.07 0.72
CA THR A 63 29.23 -17.20 1.04
C THR A 63 30.12 -16.81 -0.14
N PHE A 64 31.36 -16.46 0.13
CA PHE A 64 32.31 -16.09 -0.94
C PHE A 64 32.52 -17.20 -1.95
N MET A 65 32.53 -18.46 -1.53
CA MET A 65 32.67 -19.62 -2.43
C MET A 65 31.36 -19.96 -3.16
N GLY A 66 30.23 -19.37 -2.77
CA GLY A 66 28.93 -19.61 -3.39
C GLY A 66 28.29 -20.94 -3.03
N ASP A 67 28.80 -21.63 -2.02
CA ASP A 67 28.37 -22.97 -1.61
C ASP A 67 27.18 -22.97 -0.65
N THR A 68 26.98 -21.86 0.05
CA THR A 68 25.89 -21.69 1.03
C THR A 68 25.15 -20.37 0.82
N VAL A 69 23.83 -20.44 0.70
CA VAL A 69 22.91 -19.29 0.68
C VAL A 69 22.32 -19.10 2.08
N TRP A 70 22.06 -17.87 2.44
CA TRP A 70 21.29 -17.49 3.60
C TRP A 70 20.00 -16.77 3.19
N GLU A 71 18.89 -17.20 3.80
CA GLU A 71 17.57 -16.57 3.66
C GLU A 71 17.00 -16.22 5.02
N HIS A 72 16.56 -14.97 5.19
CA HIS A 72 16.04 -14.46 6.45
C HIS A 72 14.57 -14.07 6.37
N LYS A 73 13.85 -14.33 7.44
CA LYS A 73 12.47 -13.86 7.62
C LYS A 73 12.25 -13.26 9.01
N THR A 74 11.32 -12.33 9.11
CA THR A 74 10.80 -11.91 10.42
C THR A 74 10.02 -13.06 11.05
N LEU A 75 10.33 -13.41 12.30
CA LEU A 75 9.68 -14.47 13.03
C LEU A 75 8.28 -14.03 13.51
N GLY A 76 7.31 -14.09 12.60
CA GLY A 76 5.90 -13.87 12.89
C GLY A 76 5.22 -15.12 13.51
N GLU A 77 3.97 -14.97 13.95
CA GLU A 77 3.22 -16.03 14.60
C GLU A 77 3.12 -17.31 13.75
N ALA A 78 2.91 -17.18 12.44
CA ALA A 78 2.81 -18.35 11.55
C ALA A 78 4.09 -19.20 11.57
N LEU A 79 5.28 -18.58 11.55
CA LEU A 79 6.55 -19.29 11.64
C LEU A 79 6.84 -19.79 13.05
N ARG A 80 6.40 -19.10 14.11
CA ARG A 80 6.60 -19.56 15.50
C ARG A 80 5.87 -20.83 15.81
N TYR A 81 4.71 -21.04 15.22
CA TYR A 81 3.89 -22.24 15.43
C TYR A 81 4.11 -23.34 14.39
N THR A 82 4.92 -23.11 13.38
CA THR A 82 5.34 -24.14 12.44
C THR A 82 6.38 -25.04 13.12
N PRO A 83 6.19 -26.38 13.12
CA PRO A 83 7.15 -27.30 13.71
C PRO A 83 8.33 -27.50 12.75
N TRP A 84 9.30 -26.61 12.79
CA TRP A 84 10.55 -26.72 12.07
C TRP A 84 11.70 -26.75 13.08
N ASP A 85 12.50 -27.80 12.99
CA ASP A 85 13.60 -28.06 13.90
C ASP A 85 14.90 -27.46 13.34
N GLU A 86 15.87 -27.23 14.22
CA GLU A 86 17.18 -26.70 13.86
C GLU A 86 17.96 -27.54 12.83
N GLY A 87 17.52 -28.75 12.52
CA GLY A 87 18.22 -29.65 11.60
C GLY A 87 17.60 -29.79 10.21
N ASN A 88 16.31 -29.50 10.03
CA ASN A 88 15.63 -29.85 8.78
C ASN A 88 14.57 -28.82 8.35
N GLY A 89 14.75 -28.28 7.14
CA GLY A 89 13.81 -27.33 6.52
C GLY A 89 12.57 -27.95 5.86
N ASP A 90 12.39 -29.26 5.88
CA ASP A 90 11.27 -29.95 5.19
C ASP A 90 9.90 -29.58 5.75
N HIS A 91 9.84 -29.18 7.02
CA HIS A 91 8.62 -28.75 7.69
C HIS A 91 8.29 -27.27 7.45
N LEU A 92 9.15 -26.52 6.77
CA LEU A 92 8.85 -25.15 6.42
C LEU A 92 7.67 -25.09 5.42
N PRO A 93 6.85 -24.03 5.51
CA PRO A 93 5.79 -23.79 4.54
C PRO A 93 6.31 -23.86 3.08
N LYS A 94 5.54 -24.46 2.18
CA LYS A 94 5.96 -24.74 0.80
C LYS A 94 6.49 -23.50 0.06
N HIS A 95 5.96 -22.32 0.33
CA HIS A 95 6.40 -21.10 -0.35
C HIS A 95 7.83 -20.68 0.04
N TYR A 96 8.27 -20.89 1.29
CA TYR A 96 9.67 -20.66 1.68
C TYR A 96 10.58 -21.72 1.06
N ARG A 97 10.17 -22.99 1.07
CA ARG A 97 10.93 -24.07 0.41
C ARG A 97 11.08 -23.80 -1.09
N ALA A 98 10.00 -23.35 -1.77
CA ALA A 98 10.05 -22.99 -3.18
C ALA A 98 10.98 -21.80 -3.46
N GLN A 99 11.03 -20.81 -2.56
CA GLN A 99 11.96 -19.68 -2.67
C GLN A 99 13.41 -20.17 -2.56
N MET A 100 13.72 -20.95 -1.53
CA MET A 100 15.08 -21.49 -1.33
C MET A 100 15.51 -22.43 -2.45
N GLU A 101 14.63 -23.31 -2.93
CA GLU A 101 14.93 -24.18 -4.05
C GLU A 101 15.20 -23.39 -5.33
N HIS A 102 14.46 -22.31 -5.58
CA HIS A 102 14.72 -21.39 -6.67
C HIS A 102 16.08 -20.68 -6.51
N GLN A 103 16.42 -20.26 -5.30
CA GLN A 103 17.73 -19.67 -5.00
C GLN A 103 18.87 -20.66 -5.27
N LEU A 104 18.72 -21.93 -4.88
CA LEU A 104 19.69 -22.99 -5.19
C LEU A 104 19.83 -23.25 -6.69
N MET A 105 18.73 -23.14 -7.45
CA MET A 105 18.79 -23.26 -8.92
C MET A 105 19.60 -22.13 -9.56
N VAL A 106 19.50 -20.92 -9.03
CA VAL A 106 20.17 -19.73 -9.57
C VAL A 106 21.61 -19.63 -9.11
N SER A 107 21.91 -19.97 -7.85
CA SER A 107 23.26 -19.86 -7.29
C SER A 107 24.15 -21.06 -7.57
N GLY A 108 23.55 -22.25 -7.74
CA GLY A 108 24.29 -23.51 -7.73
C GLY A 108 24.81 -23.91 -6.36
N ALA A 109 24.41 -23.23 -5.31
CA ALA A 109 24.82 -23.55 -3.94
C ALA A 109 24.34 -24.94 -3.49
N GLU A 110 25.03 -25.49 -2.50
CA GLU A 110 24.76 -26.83 -1.99
C GLU A 110 23.60 -26.87 -1.01
N ARG A 111 23.37 -25.77 -0.26
CA ARG A 111 22.35 -25.67 0.78
C ARG A 111 21.96 -24.22 1.10
N VAL A 112 20.87 -24.07 1.85
CA VAL A 112 20.44 -22.77 2.36
C VAL A 112 20.34 -22.82 3.89
N LEU A 113 20.93 -21.84 4.59
CA LEU A 113 20.57 -21.56 5.98
C LEU A 113 19.32 -20.69 5.99
N PHE A 114 18.20 -21.25 6.39
CA PHE A 114 17.00 -20.47 6.64
C PHE A 114 17.00 -20.00 8.10
N SER A 115 16.83 -18.70 8.32
CA SER A 115 16.70 -18.14 9.67
C SER A 115 15.49 -17.24 9.79
N ALA A 116 14.91 -17.20 10.98
CA ALA A 116 13.84 -16.27 11.30
C ALA A 116 14.09 -15.66 12.68
N THR A 117 14.05 -14.32 12.75
CA THR A 117 14.35 -13.60 13.97
C THR A 117 13.27 -12.61 14.35
N ARG A 118 13.15 -12.35 15.64
CA ARG A 118 12.29 -11.32 16.21
C ARG A 118 13.13 -10.38 17.05
N TRP A 119 12.99 -9.10 16.78
CA TRP A 119 13.74 -8.05 17.45
C TRP A 119 12.79 -7.08 18.15
N ALA A 120 13.26 -6.46 19.24
CA ALA A 120 12.63 -5.32 19.85
C ALA A 120 12.94 -4.04 19.06
N ASP A 121 12.21 -2.96 19.33
CA ASP A 121 12.39 -1.67 18.65
C ASP A 121 13.78 -1.06 18.86
N ASP A 122 14.40 -1.36 20.01
CA ASP A 122 15.77 -0.95 20.36
C ASP A 122 16.87 -1.80 19.69
N GLY A 123 16.51 -2.82 18.91
CA GLY A 123 17.44 -3.74 18.26
C GLY A 123 17.90 -4.91 19.14
N THR A 124 17.26 -5.14 20.28
CA THR A 124 17.55 -6.32 21.13
C THR A 124 16.90 -7.57 20.52
N LEU A 125 17.66 -8.65 20.38
CA LEU A 125 17.15 -9.94 19.92
C LEU A 125 16.21 -10.55 20.95
N ILE A 126 14.97 -10.84 20.53
CA ILE A 126 13.94 -11.49 21.36
C ILE A 126 13.95 -13.01 21.15
N GLU A 127 13.96 -13.44 19.90
CA GLU A 127 13.90 -14.86 19.53
C GLU A 127 14.58 -15.07 18.18
N ALA A 128 15.37 -16.15 18.06
CA ALA A 128 15.95 -16.58 16.80
C ALA A 128 15.71 -18.07 16.61
N ARG A 129 15.42 -18.47 15.38
CA ARG A 129 15.31 -19.86 14.94
C ARG A 129 16.00 -20.02 13.61
N HIS A 130 16.54 -21.20 13.35
CA HIS A 130 17.14 -21.52 12.06
C HIS A 130 16.99 -23.00 11.74
N CYS A 131 17.10 -23.34 10.48
CA CYS A 131 17.25 -24.70 9.99
C CYS A 131 18.04 -24.68 8.68
N TRP A 132 18.58 -25.84 8.33
CA TRP A 132 19.19 -26.07 7.03
C TRP A 132 18.17 -26.61 6.05
N TYR A 133 18.20 -26.08 4.83
CA TYR A 133 17.41 -26.57 3.70
C TYR A 133 18.36 -27.21 2.69
N GLU A 134 18.10 -28.46 2.37
CA GLU A 134 18.81 -29.24 1.36
C GLU A 134 18.01 -29.25 0.05
N PRO A 135 18.68 -29.40 -1.13
CA PRO A 135 17.98 -29.44 -2.40
C PRO A 135 16.90 -30.52 -2.48
N ASP A 136 15.73 -30.16 -2.96
CA ASP A 136 14.58 -31.04 -3.19
C ASP A 136 14.34 -31.19 -4.70
N ALA A 137 14.78 -32.29 -5.27
CA ALA A 137 14.69 -32.55 -6.71
C ALA A 137 13.24 -32.60 -7.22
N GLU A 138 12.28 -33.06 -6.40
CA GLU A 138 10.88 -33.08 -6.78
C GLU A 138 10.29 -31.67 -6.82
N LEU A 139 10.56 -30.87 -5.79
CA LEU A 139 10.14 -29.49 -5.75
C LEU A 139 10.79 -28.67 -6.87
N ARG A 140 12.08 -28.91 -7.15
CA ARG A 140 12.79 -28.29 -8.29
C ARG A 140 12.11 -28.58 -9.62
N ALA A 141 11.73 -29.83 -9.87
CA ALA A 141 10.98 -30.18 -11.08
C ALA A 141 9.64 -29.46 -11.18
N GLN A 142 8.91 -29.33 -10.05
CA GLN A 142 7.66 -28.56 -9.99
C GLN A 142 7.89 -27.07 -10.29
N ILE A 143 8.95 -26.47 -9.79
CA ILE A 143 9.31 -25.07 -10.05
C ILE A 143 9.63 -24.85 -11.53
N ILE A 144 10.44 -25.73 -12.13
CA ILE A 144 10.78 -25.68 -13.55
C ILE A 144 9.52 -25.77 -14.42
N ALA A 145 8.65 -26.75 -14.14
CA ALA A 145 7.37 -26.88 -14.83
C ALA A 145 6.48 -25.64 -14.67
N GLY A 146 6.47 -25.07 -13.45
CA GLY A 146 5.75 -23.83 -13.15
C GLY A 146 6.25 -22.62 -13.96
N TRP A 147 7.56 -22.46 -14.10
CA TRP A 147 8.16 -21.41 -14.93
C TRP A 147 7.87 -21.60 -16.43
N GLN A 148 7.93 -22.85 -16.92
CA GLN A 148 7.57 -23.16 -18.30
C GLN A 148 6.08 -22.83 -18.58
N GLN A 149 5.19 -23.20 -17.67
CA GLN A 149 3.77 -22.84 -17.77
C GLN A 149 3.59 -21.33 -17.73
N PHE A 150 4.27 -20.64 -16.82
CA PHE A 150 4.20 -19.19 -16.72
C PHE A 150 4.67 -18.49 -18.01
N ALA A 151 5.75 -18.97 -18.63
CA ALA A 151 6.23 -18.44 -19.90
C ALA A 151 5.21 -18.63 -21.02
N ALA A 152 4.56 -19.81 -21.09
CA ALA A 152 3.48 -20.07 -22.04
C ALA A 152 2.26 -19.18 -21.79
N ASP A 153 1.86 -19.03 -20.54
CA ASP A 153 0.75 -18.15 -20.14
C ASP A 153 1.05 -16.68 -20.47
N LEU A 154 2.29 -16.24 -20.26
CA LEU A 154 2.73 -14.87 -20.57
C LEU A 154 2.71 -14.60 -22.08
N ALA A 155 3.15 -15.55 -22.89
CA ALA A 155 3.09 -15.45 -24.34
C ALA A 155 1.66 -15.41 -24.90
N ALA A 156 0.72 -16.08 -24.24
CA ALA A 156 -0.70 -16.10 -24.60
C ALA A 156 -1.50 -14.97 -23.95
N TYR A 157 -0.91 -14.24 -22.99
CA TYR A 157 -1.63 -13.25 -22.21
C TYR A 157 -2.05 -12.05 -23.04
N THR A 158 -3.33 -11.74 -22.99
CA THR A 158 -3.88 -10.50 -23.55
C THR A 158 -4.37 -9.66 -22.38
N PRO A 159 -3.80 -8.45 -22.16
CA PRO A 159 -4.31 -7.57 -21.13
C PRO A 159 -5.79 -7.30 -21.31
N PRO A 160 -6.59 -7.28 -20.23
CA PRO A 160 -7.96 -6.82 -20.32
C PRO A 160 -7.97 -5.40 -20.93
N ALA A 161 -8.93 -5.15 -21.82
CA ALA A 161 -9.11 -3.80 -22.37
C ALA A 161 -9.17 -2.82 -21.20
N LEU A 162 -8.39 -1.74 -21.28
CA LEU A 162 -8.48 -0.67 -20.29
C LEU A 162 -9.92 -0.19 -20.26
N ALA A 163 -10.60 -0.39 -19.13
CA ALA A 163 -11.87 0.26 -18.92
C ALA A 163 -11.68 1.77 -19.13
N GLU A 164 -12.58 2.41 -19.86
CA GLU A 164 -12.54 3.86 -19.97
C GLU A 164 -12.47 4.44 -18.56
N PRO A 165 -11.60 5.45 -18.31
CA PRO A 165 -11.53 6.06 -16.99
C PRO A 165 -12.91 6.58 -16.60
N ALA A 166 -13.32 6.26 -15.39
CA ALA A 166 -14.60 6.73 -14.85
C ALA A 166 -14.70 8.25 -14.96
N LYS A 167 -15.79 8.75 -15.51
CA LYS A 167 -16.03 10.17 -15.74
C LYS A 167 -16.93 10.72 -14.63
N ALA A 168 -16.41 11.67 -13.86
CA ALA A 168 -17.24 12.41 -12.92
C ALA A 168 -18.35 13.17 -13.69
N ALA A 169 -19.57 13.13 -13.16
CA ALA A 169 -20.62 13.99 -13.70
C ALA A 169 -20.24 15.48 -13.55
N PRO A 170 -20.59 16.33 -14.51
CA PRO A 170 -20.36 17.76 -14.39
C PRO A 170 -21.05 18.30 -13.13
N MET A 171 -20.28 18.85 -12.22
CA MET A 171 -20.81 19.56 -11.06
C MET A 171 -20.55 21.05 -11.18
N GLU A 172 -21.54 21.86 -10.81
CA GLU A 172 -21.36 23.30 -10.78
C GLU A 172 -20.27 23.66 -9.75
N SER A 173 -19.39 24.59 -10.13
CA SER A 173 -18.38 25.08 -9.19
C SER A 173 -19.04 25.92 -8.09
N LEU A 174 -18.54 25.78 -6.85
CA LEU A 174 -18.96 26.66 -5.77
C LEU A 174 -18.52 28.10 -6.08
N PRO A 175 -19.34 29.12 -5.75
CA PRO A 175 -18.96 30.51 -5.93
C PRO A 175 -17.73 30.84 -5.07
N ALA A 176 -16.94 31.83 -5.49
CA ALA A 176 -15.84 32.32 -4.69
C ALA A 176 -16.37 32.93 -3.38
N VAL A 177 -15.71 32.60 -2.25
CA VAL A 177 -16.00 33.26 -0.98
C VAL A 177 -15.39 34.65 -0.99
N ALA A 178 -16.20 35.68 -0.72
CA ALA A 178 -15.74 37.05 -0.58
C ALA A 178 -16.28 37.65 0.73
N VAL A 179 -15.36 38.07 1.59
CA VAL A 179 -15.66 38.79 2.84
C VAL A 179 -14.76 40.02 2.86
N ARG A 180 -15.35 41.20 3.01
CA ARG A 180 -14.64 42.49 3.14
C ARG A 180 -15.29 43.38 4.16
N LEU A 181 -14.54 44.32 4.67
CA LEU A 181 -15.07 45.39 5.53
C LEU A 181 -15.38 46.61 4.67
N ASP A 182 -16.62 47.11 4.78
CA ASP A 182 -17.02 48.38 4.20
C ASP A 182 -17.24 49.39 5.33
N GLY A 183 -16.30 50.32 5.49
CA GLY A 183 -16.33 51.31 6.58
C GLY A 183 -15.89 50.73 7.94
N ALA A 184 -16.06 51.53 9.00
CA ALA A 184 -15.49 51.22 10.31
C ALA A 184 -16.15 50.05 11.07
N LEU A 185 -17.34 49.54 10.64
CA LEU A 185 -18.13 48.60 11.44
C LEU A 185 -19.05 47.64 10.67
N THR A 186 -18.96 47.56 9.31
CA THR A 186 -19.87 46.66 8.59
C THR A 186 -19.09 45.59 7.84
N VAL A 187 -19.37 44.33 8.15
CA VAL A 187 -18.82 43.20 7.38
C VAL A 187 -19.70 42.97 6.14
N ALA A 188 -19.19 43.20 4.95
CA ALA A 188 -19.85 42.87 3.71
C ALA A 188 -19.26 41.56 3.13
N GLY A 189 -20.10 40.66 2.67
CA GLY A 189 -19.70 39.40 2.12
C GLY A 189 -20.82 38.63 1.46
N ASN A 190 -20.48 37.61 0.70
CA ASN A 190 -21.45 36.72 0.04
C ASN A 190 -21.70 35.41 0.80
N LEU A 191 -21.36 35.35 2.09
CA LEU A 191 -21.49 34.13 2.91
C LEU A 191 -22.89 33.49 2.87
N PRO A 192 -24.01 34.26 2.96
CA PRO A 192 -25.35 33.65 2.82
C PRO A 192 -25.57 32.98 1.48
N THR A 193 -25.16 33.63 0.39
CA THR A 193 -25.25 33.08 -0.98
C THR A 193 -24.35 31.87 -1.14
N PHE A 194 -23.13 31.92 -0.57
CA PHE A 194 -22.22 30.79 -0.56
C PHE A 194 -22.79 29.61 0.22
N ALA A 195 -23.40 29.84 1.39
CA ALA A 195 -23.99 28.78 2.19
C ALA A 195 -25.15 28.06 1.46
N GLU A 196 -26.00 28.81 0.77
CA GLU A 196 -27.06 28.22 -0.06
C GLU A 196 -26.51 27.42 -1.25
N ALA A 197 -25.49 27.95 -1.94
CA ALA A 197 -24.82 27.22 -3.01
C ALA A 197 -24.13 25.94 -2.51
N LEU A 198 -23.51 25.99 -1.31
CA LEU A 198 -22.88 24.84 -0.68
C LEU A 198 -23.93 23.76 -0.32
N LYS A 199 -25.08 24.13 0.23
CA LYS A 199 -26.17 23.17 0.49
C LYS A 199 -26.70 22.54 -0.80
N ALA A 200 -26.92 23.34 -1.83
CA ALA A 200 -27.36 22.84 -3.15
C ALA A 200 -26.33 21.89 -3.78
N PHE A 201 -25.04 22.21 -3.65
CA PHE A 201 -23.95 21.37 -4.10
C PHE A 201 -23.93 20.01 -3.36
N ILE A 202 -24.03 20.02 -2.03
CA ILE A 202 -24.09 18.82 -1.20
C ILE A 202 -25.28 17.93 -1.59
N GLY A 203 -26.43 18.51 -1.88
CA GLY A 203 -27.62 17.77 -2.31
C GLY A 203 -27.47 17.01 -3.64
N LYS A 204 -26.47 17.36 -4.46
CA LYS A 204 -26.16 16.69 -5.73
C LYS A 204 -25.19 15.52 -5.58
N ILE A 205 -24.58 15.33 -4.41
CA ILE A 205 -23.63 14.24 -4.17
C ILE A 205 -24.38 12.92 -4.01
N PRO A 206 -24.01 11.85 -4.75
CA PRO A 206 -24.64 10.56 -4.63
C PRO A 206 -24.55 10.00 -3.20
N ALA A 207 -25.70 9.76 -2.57
CA ALA A 207 -25.74 9.23 -1.20
C ALA A 207 -25.35 7.75 -1.09
N LYS A 208 -25.45 6.98 -2.18
CA LYS A 208 -25.12 5.54 -2.26
C LYS A 208 -24.48 5.23 -3.60
N PRO A 209 -23.21 5.63 -3.82
CA PRO A 209 -22.54 5.35 -5.09
C PRO A 209 -22.44 3.83 -5.31
N ALA A 210 -22.75 3.38 -6.51
CA ALA A 210 -22.73 1.98 -6.93
C ALA A 210 -21.93 1.73 -8.22
N THR A 211 -21.73 2.77 -9.04
CA THR A 211 -20.96 2.70 -10.28
C THR A 211 -19.65 3.47 -10.17
N ASP A 212 -18.67 3.12 -11.01
CA ASP A 212 -17.37 3.81 -11.04
C ASP A 212 -17.52 5.31 -11.33
N ASP A 213 -18.45 5.70 -12.19
CA ASP A 213 -18.75 7.12 -12.49
C ASP A 213 -19.33 7.84 -11.27
N GLU A 214 -20.18 7.17 -10.48
CA GLU A 214 -20.69 7.74 -9.23
C GLU A 214 -19.58 7.88 -8.19
N PHE A 215 -18.68 6.90 -8.07
CA PHE A 215 -17.49 7.02 -7.20
C PHE A 215 -16.59 8.16 -7.64
N ALA A 216 -16.34 8.31 -8.96
CA ALA A 216 -15.56 9.42 -9.50
C ALA A 216 -16.24 10.78 -9.21
N THR A 217 -17.57 10.83 -9.27
CA THR A 217 -18.36 12.02 -8.94
C THR A 217 -18.20 12.39 -7.46
N VAL A 218 -18.26 11.40 -6.53
CA VAL A 218 -18.06 11.66 -5.11
C VAL A 218 -16.63 12.11 -4.82
N ASP A 219 -15.62 11.53 -5.47
CA ASP A 219 -14.21 11.95 -5.31
C ASP A 219 -13.99 13.40 -5.79
N ALA A 220 -14.58 13.77 -6.94
CA ALA A 220 -14.55 15.15 -7.43
C ALA A 220 -15.25 16.11 -6.46
N ALA A 221 -16.37 15.71 -5.89
CA ALA A 221 -17.09 16.50 -4.87
C ALA A 221 -16.25 16.68 -3.60
N CYS A 222 -15.56 15.64 -3.11
CA CYS A 222 -14.65 15.74 -1.98
C CYS A 222 -13.53 16.75 -2.21
N LYS A 223 -12.93 16.75 -3.42
CA LYS A 223 -11.90 17.72 -3.79
C LYS A 223 -12.44 19.17 -3.84
N ALA A 224 -13.67 19.34 -4.34
CA ALA A 224 -14.31 20.65 -4.37
C ALA A 224 -14.63 21.17 -2.96
N LEU A 225 -15.14 20.29 -2.07
CA LEU A 225 -15.41 20.64 -0.68
C LEU A 225 -14.14 21.00 0.09
N LYS A 226 -13.04 20.27 -0.13
CA LYS A 226 -11.75 20.64 0.46
C LYS A 226 -11.28 22.03 0.03
N LYS A 227 -11.39 22.37 -1.26
CA LYS A 227 -11.08 23.71 -1.75
C LYS A 227 -11.99 24.78 -1.13
N ALA A 228 -13.26 24.45 -0.88
CA ALA A 228 -14.20 25.36 -0.21
C ALA A 228 -13.80 25.59 1.26
N GLU A 229 -13.37 24.54 1.99
CA GLU A 229 -12.83 24.67 3.34
C GLU A 229 -11.62 25.63 3.36
N GLU A 230 -10.65 25.42 2.45
CA GLU A 230 -9.45 26.26 2.35
C GLU A 230 -9.78 27.73 2.00
N ALA A 231 -10.75 27.94 1.10
CA ALA A 231 -11.20 29.29 0.75
C ALA A 231 -11.89 30.00 1.92
N LEU A 232 -12.66 29.28 2.74
CA LEU A 232 -13.29 29.81 3.95
C LEU A 232 -12.26 30.18 5.01
N ASP A 233 -11.23 29.35 5.21
CA ASP A 233 -10.13 29.62 6.14
C ASP A 233 -9.35 30.88 5.72
N GLN A 234 -9.06 31.03 4.41
CA GLN A 234 -8.38 32.22 3.89
C GLN A 234 -9.23 33.48 4.02
N ALA A 235 -10.55 33.39 3.77
CA ALA A 235 -11.46 34.51 3.92
C ALA A 235 -11.59 34.96 5.40
N GLU A 236 -11.61 33.99 6.34
CA GLU A 236 -11.59 34.28 7.77
C GLU A 236 -10.31 35.00 8.18
N ALA A 237 -9.14 34.44 7.78
CA ALA A 237 -7.84 35.04 8.11
C ALA A 237 -7.69 36.45 7.54
N GLY A 238 -8.13 36.69 6.30
CA GLY A 238 -8.10 38.00 5.65
C GLY A 238 -9.00 39.03 6.32
N ALA A 239 -10.19 38.62 6.76
CA ALA A 239 -11.10 39.48 7.47
C ALA A 239 -10.61 39.80 8.90
N LEU A 240 -10.03 38.82 9.62
CA LEU A 240 -9.48 39.02 10.97
C LEU A 240 -8.31 40.00 11.02
N ALA A 241 -7.55 40.11 9.95
CA ALA A 241 -6.44 41.06 9.85
C ALA A 241 -6.89 42.55 9.88
N SER A 242 -8.19 42.82 9.78
CA SER A 242 -8.74 44.18 9.52
C SER A 242 -9.74 44.75 10.60
N ILE A 243 -9.88 44.18 11.83
CA ILE A 243 -11.13 44.28 12.56
C ILE A 243 -11.33 44.72 13.93
N THR A 244 -12.63 45.00 14.29
CA THR A 244 -13.20 45.06 15.66
C THR A 244 -14.60 44.40 15.85
N ASP A 245 -15.29 43.89 14.83
CA ASP A 245 -16.61 43.24 14.98
C ASP A 245 -16.71 41.90 14.26
N VAL A 246 -16.03 40.88 14.84
CA VAL A 246 -15.68 39.60 14.21
C VAL A 246 -16.63 38.47 14.56
N GLU A 247 -17.34 38.51 15.64
CA GLU A 247 -18.03 37.34 16.23
C GLU A 247 -19.11 36.74 15.31
N ALA A 248 -19.92 37.57 14.64
CA ALA A 248 -21.01 37.10 13.77
C ALA A 248 -20.43 36.46 12.48
N MET A 249 -19.39 37.05 11.90
CA MET A 249 -18.70 36.52 10.72
C MET A 249 -18.00 35.20 11.07
N ARG A 250 -17.26 35.11 12.16
CA ARG A 250 -16.62 33.90 12.63
C ARG A 250 -17.59 32.74 12.78
N ARG A 251 -18.79 32.99 13.32
CA ARG A 251 -19.83 31.96 13.45
C ARG A 251 -20.30 31.50 12.09
N ALA A 252 -20.63 32.39 11.16
CA ALA A 252 -21.09 32.02 9.83
C ALA A 252 -20.03 31.25 9.03
N VAL A 253 -18.75 31.66 9.09
CA VAL A 253 -17.62 30.94 8.46
C VAL A 253 -17.44 29.56 9.12
N ALA A 254 -17.47 29.50 10.45
CA ALA A 254 -17.33 28.23 11.19
C ALA A 254 -18.44 27.23 10.83
N ASP A 255 -19.69 27.70 10.69
CA ASP A 255 -20.81 26.85 10.28
C ASP A 255 -20.68 26.32 8.87
N CYS A 256 -20.29 27.16 7.90
CA CYS A 256 -20.03 26.73 6.51
C CYS A 256 -18.86 25.76 6.44
N ARG A 257 -17.76 26.06 7.13
CA ARG A 257 -16.58 25.19 7.19
C ARG A 257 -16.90 23.83 7.82
N LYS A 258 -17.65 23.83 8.93
CA LYS A 258 -18.10 22.59 9.57
C LYS A 258 -18.96 21.76 8.62
N LEU A 259 -19.92 22.38 7.94
CA LEU A 259 -20.78 21.69 6.98
C LEU A 259 -19.97 21.08 5.83
N ALA A 260 -19.04 21.84 5.24
CA ALA A 260 -18.17 21.36 4.17
C ALA A 260 -17.30 20.19 4.64
N ARG A 261 -16.64 20.34 5.78
CA ARG A 261 -15.77 19.33 6.38
C ARG A 261 -16.53 18.05 6.75
N ASP A 262 -17.64 18.17 7.47
CA ASP A 262 -18.42 17.02 7.92
C ASP A 262 -18.96 16.24 6.72
N THR A 263 -19.43 16.94 5.68
CA THR A 263 -19.89 16.30 4.43
C THR A 263 -18.76 15.62 3.70
N ARG A 264 -17.58 16.26 3.55
CA ARG A 264 -16.41 15.66 2.92
C ARG A 264 -15.99 14.37 3.65
N LEU A 265 -15.83 14.42 4.98
CA LEU A 265 -15.43 13.27 5.78
C LEU A 265 -16.47 12.14 5.74
N ALA A 266 -17.76 12.48 5.70
CA ALA A 266 -18.82 11.48 5.55
C ALA A 266 -18.78 10.81 4.15
N ALA A 267 -18.54 11.59 3.10
CA ALA A 267 -18.41 11.10 1.74
C ALA A 267 -17.17 10.21 1.56
N GLU A 268 -16.02 10.61 2.09
CA GLU A 268 -14.79 9.80 2.09
C GLU A 268 -15.02 8.44 2.77
N LYS A 269 -15.60 8.43 3.99
CA LYS A 269 -15.95 7.21 4.71
C LYS A 269 -16.96 6.34 3.98
N LEU A 270 -17.93 6.96 3.27
CA LEU A 270 -18.90 6.23 2.47
C LEU A 270 -18.23 5.52 1.29
N VAL A 271 -17.34 6.20 0.58
CA VAL A 271 -16.56 5.61 -0.53
C VAL A 271 -15.75 4.41 -0.04
N ASP A 272 -15.01 4.55 1.06
CA ASP A 272 -14.19 3.47 1.61
C ASP A 272 -15.03 2.26 2.00
N ARG A 273 -16.14 2.49 2.71
CA ARG A 273 -17.05 1.42 3.10
C ARG A 273 -17.65 0.71 1.89
N ARG A 274 -18.14 1.46 0.90
CA ARG A 274 -18.76 0.87 -0.30
C ARG A 274 -17.75 0.10 -1.14
N LYS A 275 -16.54 0.60 -1.29
CA LYS A 275 -15.45 -0.14 -1.96
C LYS A 275 -15.14 -1.47 -1.25
N THR A 276 -15.15 -1.47 0.09
CA THR A 276 -14.93 -2.69 0.89
C THR A 276 -16.08 -3.67 0.70
N GLU A 277 -17.34 -3.23 0.86
CA GLU A 277 -18.53 -4.05 0.65
C GLU A 277 -18.57 -4.67 -0.75
N MET A 278 -18.27 -3.89 -1.79
CA MET A 278 -18.24 -4.39 -3.19
C MET A 278 -17.13 -5.43 -3.40
N ARG A 279 -15.94 -5.25 -2.78
CA ARG A 279 -14.88 -6.27 -2.82
C ARG A 279 -15.30 -7.56 -2.13
N GLU A 280 -15.92 -7.47 -0.95
CA GLU A 280 -16.43 -8.63 -0.21
C GLU A 280 -17.51 -9.37 -0.99
N GLN A 281 -18.45 -8.65 -1.62
CA GLN A 281 -19.48 -9.24 -2.47
C GLN A 281 -18.89 -9.92 -3.71
N ALA A 282 -17.90 -9.29 -4.37
CA ALA A 282 -17.22 -9.90 -5.52
C ALA A 282 -16.47 -11.19 -5.14
N VAL A 283 -15.82 -11.21 -3.97
CA VAL A 283 -15.15 -12.41 -3.45
C VAL A 283 -16.17 -13.50 -3.07
N ALA A 284 -17.32 -13.12 -2.50
CA ALA A 284 -18.38 -14.08 -2.15
C ALA A 284 -19.05 -14.67 -3.39
N ALA A 285 -19.21 -13.89 -4.46
CA ALA A 285 -19.80 -14.37 -5.73
C ALA A 285 -18.83 -15.25 -6.55
N ALA A 286 -17.53 -15.20 -6.27
CA ALA A 286 -16.49 -15.99 -6.92
C ALA A 286 -16.20 -17.34 -6.20
N ARG A 287 -16.84 -17.62 -5.08
CA ARG A 287 -16.80 -18.89 -4.33
C ARG A 287 -18.00 -19.76 -4.63
#